data_2a012a31cfd6a5c44cb7a489081f56df
#
_entry.id   2a012a31cfd6a5c44cb7a489081f56df
#
_cell.length_a   1.000
_cell.length_b   1.000
_cell.length_c   1.000
_cell.angle_alpha   90.00
_cell.angle_beta   90.00
_cell.angle_gamma   90.00
#
_symmetry.space_group_name_H-M   'P 1'
#
loop_
_entity.id
_entity.type
_entity.pdbx_description
1 polymer ?
#
loop_
_entity_poly.entity_id
_entity_poly.type
_entity_poly.pdbx_seq_one_letter_code
_entity_poly.pdbx_strand_id
1 'polypeptide(L)'
;TKPTAVNSFGGKFQFKPENAPAGAGTRCMVDCPLVDTCRYSCKRLYIDHPDRWSFYVWDKLEGIENPTIEDKIHLLKGDSPYGRCIYKCDNDVVDHQSVMVQFASGATGTHNMVGGSSAPLRRIHIIGTKGEIYGNFEESKFYVSKIDPSPDAHNGECQIEEVDLNVKGDMVGA
;
A
#
# COMPACT_ATOMS: atom_id res chain seq x y z
N THR A 1 -21.62 -6.74 11.02
CA THR A 1 -21.80 -8.20 10.86
C THR A 1 -20.67 -8.95 11.55
N LYS A 2 -20.96 -9.99 12.36
CA LYS A 2 -19.97 -10.76 13.11
C LYS A 2 -19.26 -11.77 12.20
N PRO A 3 -17.93 -11.85 12.16
CA PRO A 3 -17.21 -12.91 11.47
C PRO A 3 -17.42 -14.26 12.17
N THR A 4 -17.58 -15.32 11.40
CA THR A 4 -17.79 -16.69 11.89
C THR A 4 -16.68 -17.65 11.50
N ALA A 5 -16.00 -17.40 10.37
CA ALA A 5 -14.85 -18.17 9.94
C ALA A 5 -13.86 -17.29 9.18
N VAL A 6 -12.59 -17.62 9.32
CA VAL A 6 -11.49 -16.96 8.61
C VAL A 6 -10.54 -18.03 8.09
N ASN A 7 -10.08 -17.85 6.86
CA ASN A 7 -8.99 -18.62 6.27
C ASN A 7 -7.98 -17.66 5.67
N SER A 8 -6.69 -17.96 5.81
CA SER A 8 -5.63 -17.08 5.34
C SER A 8 -4.45 -17.87 4.81
N PHE A 9 -3.93 -17.41 3.66
CA PHE A 9 -2.66 -17.86 3.09
C PHE A 9 -1.76 -16.65 2.90
N GLY A 10 -0.53 -16.77 3.30
CA GLY A 10 0.45 -15.70 3.14
C GLY A 10 1.81 -16.09 3.67
N GLY A 11 2.78 -15.27 3.44
CA GLY A 11 4.12 -15.50 3.91
C GLY A 11 5.10 -14.42 3.47
N LYS A 12 6.34 -14.58 3.86
CA LYS A 12 7.45 -13.79 3.38
C LYS A 12 8.04 -14.51 2.17
N PHE A 13 7.79 -13.99 0.99
CA PHE A 13 8.18 -14.60 -0.29
C PHE A 13 9.28 -13.80 -0.99
N GLN A 14 9.08 -12.50 -1.17
CA GLN A 14 9.95 -11.65 -1.97
C GLN A 14 11.10 -11.06 -1.15
N PHE A 15 10.80 -10.51 0.03
CA PHE A 15 11.76 -9.73 0.81
C PHE A 15 12.58 -10.61 1.76
N LYS A 16 13.39 -11.49 1.16
CA LYS A 16 14.28 -12.43 1.84
C LYS A 16 15.74 -12.22 1.41
N PRO A 17 16.71 -12.57 2.25
CA PRO A 17 18.13 -12.42 1.90
C PRO A 17 18.53 -13.13 0.60
N GLU A 18 17.97 -14.29 0.32
CA GLU A 18 18.25 -15.07 -0.89
C GLU A 18 17.76 -14.41 -2.18
N ASN A 19 16.79 -13.50 -2.08
CA ASN A 19 16.25 -12.74 -3.21
C ASN A 19 16.94 -11.37 -3.37
N ALA A 20 17.87 -11.03 -2.49
CA ALA A 20 18.62 -9.78 -2.63
C ALA A 20 19.43 -9.79 -3.93
N PRO A 21 19.46 -8.66 -4.67
CA PRO A 21 20.32 -8.55 -5.82
C PRO A 21 21.77 -8.80 -5.44
N ALA A 22 22.53 -9.43 -6.35
CA ALA A 22 23.95 -9.72 -6.13
C ALA A 22 24.72 -8.44 -5.78
N GLY A 23 25.52 -8.48 -4.73
CA GLY A 23 26.27 -7.33 -4.24
C GLY A 23 25.46 -6.36 -3.37
N ALA A 24 24.19 -6.63 -3.05
CA ALA A 24 23.42 -5.78 -2.17
C ALA A 24 24.06 -5.64 -0.78
N GLY A 25 24.18 -4.39 -0.32
CA GLY A 25 24.62 -4.05 1.04
C GLY A 25 23.56 -4.28 2.11
N THR A 26 23.81 -3.80 3.30
CA THR A 26 22.87 -3.87 4.43
C THR A 26 22.05 -2.59 4.60
N ARG A 27 22.60 -1.45 4.17
CA ARG A 27 21.94 -0.14 4.16
C ARG A 27 22.12 0.54 2.81
N CYS A 28 21.00 0.98 2.21
CA CYS A 28 20.99 1.48 0.83
C CYS A 28 22.00 2.62 0.58
N MET A 29 22.07 3.60 1.48
CA MET A 29 22.87 4.83 1.28
C MET A 29 24.22 4.78 2.03
N VAL A 30 24.62 3.63 2.56
CA VAL A 30 25.87 3.51 3.35
C VAL A 30 26.83 2.52 2.68
N ASP A 31 26.39 1.28 2.44
CA ASP A 31 27.25 0.18 2.01
C ASP A 31 26.74 -0.54 0.74
N CYS A 32 25.66 -0.04 0.13
CA CYS A 32 25.06 -0.71 -1.02
C CYS A 32 25.47 -0.04 -2.35
N PRO A 33 26.27 -0.73 -3.21
CA PRO A 33 26.64 -0.18 -4.51
C PRO A 33 25.47 -0.10 -5.50
N LEU A 34 24.34 -0.72 -5.16
CA LEU A 34 23.15 -0.74 -6.01
C LEU A 34 22.14 0.36 -5.67
N VAL A 35 22.56 1.35 -4.87
CA VAL A 35 21.67 2.40 -4.36
C VAL A 35 20.91 3.15 -5.46
N ASP A 36 21.51 3.37 -6.61
CA ASP A 36 20.91 4.10 -7.73
C ASP A 36 20.16 3.20 -8.73
N THR A 37 20.34 1.89 -8.66
CA THR A 37 19.74 0.95 -9.62
C THR A 37 18.68 0.04 -9.01
N CYS A 38 18.75 -0.25 -7.73
CA CYS A 38 17.80 -1.12 -7.04
C CYS A 38 16.41 -0.47 -7.00
N ARG A 39 15.38 -1.21 -7.44
CA ARG A 39 13.98 -0.73 -7.44
C ARG A 39 13.41 -0.43 -6.05
N TYR A 40 13.99 -1.02 -5.02
CA TYR A 40 13.59 -0.83 -3.62
C TYR A 40 14.62 -0.01 -2.82
N SER A 41 15.47 0.73 -3.49
CA SER A 41 16.42 1.63 -2.82
C SER A 41 15.68 2.72 -2.05
N CYS A 42 16.03 2.92 -0.80
CA CYS A 42 15.45 4.00 0.00
C CYS A 42 15.75 5.39 -0.59
N LYS A 43 16.91 5.55 -1.26
CA LYS A 43 17.24 6.80 -1.98
C LYS A 43 16.23 7.04 -3.10
N ARG A 44 16.02 6.06 -3.97
CA ARG A 44 15.09 6.18 -5.10
C ARG A 44 13.64 6.38 -4.65
N LEU A 45 13.21 5.68 -3.61
CA LEU A 45 11.83 5.74 -3.12
C LEU A 45 11.57 7.03 -2.32
N TYR A 46 12.44 7.37 -1.39
CA TYR A 46 12.14 8.40 -0.40
C TYR A 46 12.78 9.76 -0.69
N ILE A 47 13.79 9.81 -1.56
CA ILE A 47 14.49 11.04 -1.91
C ILE A 47 14.22 11.45 -3.36
N ASP A 48 14.49 10.55 -4.31
CA ASP A 48 14.48 10.88 -5.74
C ASP A 48 13.06 10.82 -6.35
N HIS A 49 12.15 10.05 -5.75
CA HIS A 49 10.79 9.91 -6.29
C HIS A 49 10.01 11.22 -6.15
N PRO A 50 9.43 11.73 -7.24
CA PRO A 50 8.79 13.05 -7.24
C PRO A 50 7.46 13.10 -6.50
N ASP A 51 6.86 11.94 -6.17
CA ASP A 51 5.48 11.84 -5.72
C ASP A 51 5.33 10.83 -4.56
N ARG A 52 4.44 9.88 -4.68
CA ARG A 52 3.84 9.00 -3.65
C ARG A 52 4.79 8.45 -2.59
N TRP A 53 6.02 8.11 -2.96
CA TRP A 53 6.95 7.52 -2.00
C TRP A 53 7.76 8.56 -1.25
N SER A 54 7.93 9.75 -1.80
CA SER A 54 8.77 10.79 -1.19
C SER A 54 8.19 11.38 0.09
N PHE A 55 6.89 11.27 0.33
CA PHE A 55 6.28 11.75 1.58
C PHE A 55 6.57 10.84 2.78
N TYR A 56 6.87 9.56 2.57
CA TYR A 56 7.27 8.68 3.66
C TYR A 56 8.57 9.19 4.33
N VAL A 57 8.73 8.83 5.60
CA VAL A 57 9.91 9.19 6.41
C VAL A 57 9.87 10.62 6.97
N TRP A 58 9.10 11.55 6.41
CA TRP A 58 8.97 12.90 6.99
C TRP A 58 8.40 12.88 8.42
N ASP A 59 7.49 11.97 8.71
CA ASP A 59 6.93 11.74 10.04
C ASP A 59 7.99 11.37 11.11
N LYS A 60 9.14 10.89 10.68
CA LYS A 60 10.26 10.57 11.59
C LYS A 60 11.13 11.81 11.90
N LEU A 61 10.83 12.93 11.30
CA LEU A 61 11.52 14.19 11.45
C LEU A 61 10.68 15.25 12.18
N GLU A 62 9.57 14.86 12.79
CA GLU A 62 8.63 15.75 13.50
C GLU A 62 9.28 16.55 14.64
N GLY A 63 10.42 16.10 15.19
CA GLY A 63 11.18 16.82 16.21
C GLY A 63 12.10 17.91 15.65
N ILE A 64 12.19 18.07 14.33
CA ILE A 64 13.04 19.05 13.65
C ILE A 64 12.14 20.17 13.10
N GLU A 65 12.42 21.38 13.49
CA GLU A 65 11.72 22.54 12.94
C GLU A 65 12.16 22.77 11.48
N ASN A 66 11.20 22.75 10.54
CA ASN A 66 11.42 22.86 9.09
C ASN A 66 12.44 21.85 8.53
N PRO A 67 12.15 20.53 8.64
CA PRO A 67 13.08 19.50 8.19
C PRO A 67 13.39 19.60 6.70
N THR A 68 14.65 19.37 6.35
CA THR A 68 15.17 19.43 4.98
C THR A 68 15.39 18.05 4.37
N ILE A 69 15.68 17.99 3.07
CA ILE A 69 16.10 16.76 2.40
C ILE A 69 17.40 16.21 2.98
N GLU A 70 18.32 17.08 3.40
CA GLU A 70 19.58 16.71 4.06
C GLU A 70 19.31 15.99 5.39
N ASP A 71 18.35 16.46 6.18
CA ASP A 71 17.95 15.82 7.43
C ASP A 71 17.38 14.42 7.16
N LYS A 72 16.56 14.29 6.11
CA LYS A 72 16.02 13.01 5.67
C LYS A 72 17.14 12.05 5.21
N ILE A 73 18.10 12.55 4.45
CA ILE A 73 19.29 11.77 4.04
C ILE A 73 20.11 11.34 5.25
N HIS A 74 20.31 12.23 6.21
CA HIS A 74 21.02 11.92 7.43
C HIS A 74 20.33 10.82 8.24
N LEU A 75 19.00 10.93 8.40
CA LEU A 75 18.18 9.90 9.04
C LEU A 75 18.30 8.53 8.35
N LEU A 76 18.23 8.50 7.02
CA LEU A 76 18.30 7.27 6.24
C LEU A 76 19.69 6.60 6.29
N LYS A 77 20.76 7.39 6.43
CA LYS A 77 22.11 6.88 6.63
C LYS A 77 22.38 6.42 8.06
N GLY A 78 21.68 6.98 9.03
CA GLY A 78 21.76 6.61 10.44
C GLY A 78 21.05 5.29 10.76
N ASP A 79 20.53 5.17 11.97
CA ASP A 79 19.93 3.93 12.49
C ASP A 79 18.48 3.71 12.07
N SER A 80 17.90 4.61 11.28
CA SER A 80 16.52 4.50 10.82
C SER A 80 16.27 3.16 10.12
N PRO A 81 15.17 2.46 10.45
CA PRO A 81 14.78 1.23 9.77
C PRO A 81 14.53 1.44 8.27
N TYR A 82 14.11 2.64 7.86
CA TYR A 82 13.83 2.98 6.46
C TYR A 82 15.09 3.01 5.57
N GLY A 83 16.29 3.14 6.16
CA GLY A 83 17.55 3.08 5.41
C GLY A 83 18.07 1.65 5.19
N ARG A 84 17.49 0.64 5.84
CA ARG A 84 17.94 -0.75 5.79
C ARG A 84 17.58 -1.41 4.44
N CYS A 85 18.38 -2.37 4.04
CA CYS A 85 18.04 -3.18 2.88
C CYS A 85 16.79 -4.01 3.17
N ILE A 86 15.74 -3.84 2.35
CA ILE A 86 14.46 -4.53 2.52
C ILE A 86 14.59 -6.07 2.46
N TYR A 87 15.59 -6.57 1.76
CA TYR A 87 15.86 -8.01 1.65
C TYR A 87 16.60 -8.57 2.86
N LYS A 88 17.42 -7.74 3.52
CA LYS A 88 18.34 -8.17 4.60
C LYS A 88 17.93 -7.65 5.98
N CYS A 89 16.80 -6.96 6.07
CA CYS A 89 16.26 -6.55 7.37
C CYS A 89 15.66 -7.75 8.11
N ASP A 90 15.50 -7.60 9.42
CA ASP A 90 14.93 -8.60 10.33
C ASP A 90 13.39 -8.64 10.33
N ASN A 91 12.77 -8.13 9.28
CA ASN A 91 11.33 -8.17 9.13
C ASN A 91 10.81 -9.61 9.11
N ASP A 92 9.90 -9.95 9.99
CA ASP A 92 9.27 -11.25 10.16
C ASP A 92 7.81 -11.30 9.71
N VAL A 93 7.27 -10.16 9.25
CA VAL A 93 5.89 -10.09 8.76
C VAL A 93 5.78 -10.55 7.31
N VAL A 94 4.57 -10.90 6.91
CA VAL A 94 4.27 -11.33 5.54
C VAL A 94 4.46 -10.19 4.54
N ASP A 95 4.93 -10.49 3.33
CA ASP A 95 4.98 -9.56 2.20
C ASP A 95 3.87 -9.79 1.17
N HIS A 96 3.13 -10.87 1.30
CA HIS A 96 1.87 -11.11 0.61
C HIS A 96 0.93 -11.93 1.49
N GLN A 97 -0.36 -11.65 1.40
CA GLN A 97 -1.38 -12.36 2.14
C GLN A 97 -2.74 -12.26 1.43
N SER A 98 -3.46 -13.38 1.41
CA SER A 98 -4.88 -13.43 1.04
C SER A 98 -5.68 -13.97 2.21
N VAL A 99 -6.69 -13.23 2.61
CA VAL A 99 -7.59 -13.59 3.71
C VAL A 99 -9.01 -13.72 3.17
N MET A 100 -9.70 -14.76 3.56
CA MET A 100 -11.12 -14.96 3.28
C MET A 100 -11.90 -14.98 4.61
N VAL A 101 -12.98 -14.24 4.66
CA VAL A 101 -13.81 -14.11 5.87
C VAL A 101 -15.26 -14.49 5.52
N GLN A 102 -15.87 -15.30 6.36
CA GLN A 102 -17.29 -15.57 6.35
C GLN A 102 -17.97 -14.85 7.51
N PHE A 103 -19.12 -14.26 7.25
CA PHE A 103 -19.90 -13.54 8.26
C PHE A 103 -21.20 -14.26 8.60
N ALA A 104 -21.74 -14.02 9.79
CA ALA A 104 -22.97 -14.62 10.29
C ALA A 104 -24.20 -14.29 9.42
N SER A 105 -24.15 -13.22 8.63
CA SER A 105 -25.19 -12.86 7.66
C SER A 105 -25.17 -13.70 6.38
N GLY A 106 -24.17 -14.57 6.20
CA GLY A 106 -23.92 -15.27 4.94
C GLY A 106 -23.05 -14.49 3.95
N ALA A 107 -22.72 -13.24 4.22
CA ALA A 107 -21.79 -12.48 3.40
C ALA A 107 -20.37 -13.06 3.51
N THR A 108 -19.59 -12.89 2.45
CA THR A 108 -18.16 -13.23 2.42
C THR A 108 -17.35 -12.01 2.06
N GLY A 109 -16.10 -11.97 2.49
CA GLY A 109 -15.15 -10.94 2.11
C GLY A 109 -13.78 -11.52 1.86
N THR A 110 -13.01 -10.87 1.01
CA THR A 110 -11.59 -11.17 0.78
C THR A 110 -10.76 -9.93 1.01
N HIS A 111 -9.59 -10.11 1.58
CA HIS A 111 -8.57 -9.07 1.70
C HIS A 111 -7.27 -9.60 1.13
N ASN A 112 -6.71 -8.88 0.17
CA ASN A 112 -5.43 -9.22 -0.42
C ASN A 112 -4.42 -8.09 -0.13
N MET A 113 -3.28 -8.46 0.42
CA MET A 113 -2.16 -7.57 0.68
C MET A 113 -0.95 -8.07 -0.08
N VAL A 114 -0.27 -7.16 -0.78
CA VAL A 114 0.98 -7.44 -1.48
C VAL A 114 1.94 -6.28 -1.22
N GLY A 115 3.07 -6.56 -0.62
CA GLY A 115 4.17 -5.62 -0.47
C GLY A 115 4.95 -5.46 -1.78
N GLY A 116 5.52 -4.27 -2.00
CA GLY A 116 6.35 -4.00 -3.17
C GLY A 116 5.59 -3.75 -4.47
N SER A 117 4.34 -3.36 -4.39
CA SER A 117 3.56 -2.88 -5.54
C SER A 117 4.16 -1.58 -6.13
N SER A 118 3.78 -1.24 -7.35
CA SER A 118 4.25 -0.04 -8.04
C SER A 118 3.82 1.27 -7.37
N ALA A 119 2.75 1.23 -6.60
CA ALA A 119 2.25 2.37 -5.83
C ALA A 119 1.47 1.84 -4.61
N PRO A 120 1.49 2.56 -3.48
CA PRO A 120 0.58 2.26 -2.38
C PRO A 120 -0.85 2.45 -2.87
N LEU A 121 -1.70 1.47 -2.63
CA LEU A 121 -3.06 1.49 -3.14
C LEU A 121 -3.97 0.66 -2.25
N ARG A 122 -5.08 1.26 -1.85
CA ARG A 122 -6.14 0.58 -1.10
C ARG A 122 -7.44 0.64 -1.91
N ARG A 123 -7.79 -0.48 -2.51
CA ARG A 123 -9.03 -0.64 -3.26
C ARG A 123 -10.08 -1.33 -2.41
N ILE A 124 -11.31 -0.91 -2.59
CA ILE A 124 -12.48 -1.59 -2.03
C ILE A 124 -13.47 -1.88 -3.14
N HIS A 125 -14.12 -3.03 -3.06
CA HIS A 125 -15.24 -3.40 -3.91
C HIS A 125 -16.25 -4.18 -3.06
N ILE A 126 -17.44 -3.64 -2.92
CA ILE A 126 -18.54 -4.24 -2.16
C ILE A 126 -19.68 -4.49 -3.12
N ILE A 127 -20.08 -5.76 -3.28
CA ILE A 127 -21.20 -6.16 -4.10
C ILE A 127 -22.35 -6.54 -3.18
N GLY A 128 -23.49 -5.92 -3.38
CA GLY A 128 -24.70 -6.16 -2.64
C GLY A 128 -25.88 -6.55 -3.55
N THR A 129 -27.02 -6.82 -2.95
CA THR A 129 -28.23 -7.23 -3.69
C THR A 129 -28.90 -6.10 -4.48
N LYS A 130 -28.48 -4.85 -4.28
CA LYS A 130 -29.05 -3.66 -4.94
C LYS A 130 -28.08 -2.94 -5.86
N GLY A 131 -26.82 -3.40 -5.89
CA GLY A 131 -25.75 -2.76 -6.65
C GLY A 131 -24.40 -2.98 -5.98
N GLU A 132 -23.45 -2.16 -6.34
CA GLU A 132 -22.07 -2.27 -5.87
C GLU A 132 -21.47 -0.90 -5.54
N ILE A 133 -20.47 -0.94 -4.69
CA ILE A 133 -19.63 0.23 -4.36
C ILE A 133 -18.19 -0.19 -4.61
N TYR A 134 -17.47 0.58 -5.38
CA TYR A 134 -16.05 0.36 -5.61
C TYR A 134 -15.28 1.68 -5.62
N GLY A 135 -14.00 1.63 -5.29
CA GLY A 135 -13.20 2.83 -5.26
C GLY A 135 -11.79 2.61 -4.78
N ASN A 136 -11.08 3.72 -4.69
CA ASN A 136 -9.69 3.80 -4.34
C ASN A 136 -9.52 4.91 -3.29
N PHE A 137 -9.01 4.55 -2.14
CA PHE A 137 -8.82 5.50 -1.03
C PHE A 137 -7.81 6.60 -1.36
N GLU A 138 -6.79 6.30 -2.14
CA GLU A 138 -5.75 7.27 -2.52
C GLU A 138 -6.28 8.34 -3.48
N GLU A 139 -7.34 8.05 -4.20
CA GLU A 139 -8.03 9.00 -5.08
C GLU A 139 -9.19 9.71 -4.39
N SER A 140 -9.53 9.29 -3.16
CA SER A 140 -10.68 9.78 -2.39
C SER A 140 -12.01 9.68 -3.14
N LYS A 141 -12.10 8.76 -4.10
CA LYS A 141 -13.26 8.58 -4.96
C LYS A 141 -13.87 7.19 -4.80
N PHE A 142 -15.19 7.19 -4.71
CA PHE A 142 -16.00 5.99 -4.75
C PHE A 142 -17.09 6.11 -5.80
N TYR A 143 -17.42 4.99 -6.38
CA TYR A 143 -18.48 4.87 -7.36
C TYR A 143 -19.56 3.96 -6.80
N VAL A 144 -20.80 4.42 -6.87
CA VAL A 144 -21.99 3.63 -6.52
C VAL A 144 -22.68 3.26 -7.81
N SER A 145 -22.79 1.98 -8.07
CA SER A 145 -23.47 1.44 -9.25
C SER A 145 -24.70 0.68 -8.81
N LYS A 146 -25.87 1.04 -9.30
CA LYS A 146 -27.15 0.40 -8.98
C LYS A 146 -27.52 -0.60 -10.06
N ILE A 147 -28.10 -1.72 -9.68
CA ILE A 147 -28.69 -2.65 -10.64
C ILE A 147 -29.88 -1.93 -11.30
N ASP A 148 -29.79 -1.74 -12.60
CA ASP A 148 -30.86 -1.16 -13.40
C ASP A 148 -31.60 -2.29 -14.14
N PRO A 149 -32.85 -2.62 -13.75
CA PRO A 149 -33.66 -3.65 -14.41
C PRO A 149 -34.40 -3.13 -15.63
N SER A 150 -34.18 -1.88 -16.04
CA SER A 150 -34.94 -1.31 -17.18
C SER A 150 -34.57 -2.00 -18.48
N PRO A 151 -35.58 -2.22 -19.39
CA PRO A 151 -35.31 -2.85 -20.70
C PRO A 151 -34.40 -2.01 -21.61
N ASP A 152 -34.25 -0.72 -21.29
CA ASP A 152 -33.46 0.24 -22.07
C ASP A 152 -32.03 0.37 -21.54
N ALA A 153 -31.71 -0.28 -20.42
CA ALA A 153 -30.35 -0.33 -19.89
C ALA A 153 -29.45 -1.14 -20.83
N HIS A 154 -28.58 -0.47 -21.55
CA HIS A 154 -27.67 -1.07 -22.51
C HIS A 154 -26.44 -1.67 -21.80
N ASN A 155 -26.27 -3.00 -21.94
CA ASN A 155 -25.02 -3.72 -21.63
C ASN A 155 -24.39 -3.44 -20.27
N GLY A 156 -25.18 -3.26 -19.19
CA GLY A 156 -24.66 -3.01 -17.85
C GLY A 156 -24.25 -1.56 -17.63
N GLU A 157 -24.74 -0.61 -18.39
CA GLU A 157 -24.71 0.80 -18.02
C GLU A 157 -25.64 1.01 -16.83
N CYS A 158 -25.10 0.66 -15.67
CA CYS A 158 -25.72 0.99 -14.39
C CYS A 158 -25.64 2.50 -14.17
N GLN A 159 -26.61 3.07 -13.49
CA GLN A 159 -26.49 4.45 -13.00
C GLN A 159 -25.28 4.51 -12.07
N ILE A 160 -24.22 5.20 -12.49
CA ILE A 160 -23.00 5.35 -11.70
C ILE A 160 -23.04 6.74 -11.06
N GLU A 161 -22.96 6.77 -9.74
CA GLU A 161 -22.81 7.97 -8.95
C GLU A 161 -21.37 8.04 -8.45
N GLU A 162 -20.63 9.07 -8.85
CA GLU A 162 -19.31 9.36 -8.29
C GLU A 162 -19.49 10.10 -6.96
N VAL A 163 -18.90 9.57 -5.90
CA VAL A 163 -18.89 10.19 -4.58
C VAL A 163 -17.47 10.63 -4.27
N ASP A 164 -17.23 11.93 -4.26
CA ASP A 164 -15.98 12.52 -3.77
C ASP A 164 -16.08 12.62 -2.25
N LEU A 165 -15.20 11.92 -1.56
CA LEU A 165 -15.14 11.94 -0.09
C LEU A 165 -14.51 13.21 0.46
N ASN A 166 -13.90 14.04 -0.39
CA ASN A 166 -13.22 15.28 0.00
C ASN A 166 -12.27 15.12 1.20
N VAL A 167 -11.67 13.96 1.32
CA VAL A 167 -10.70 13.65 2.37
C VAL A 167 -9.41 14.40 2.04
N LYS A 168 -9.34 15.63 2.51
CA LYS A 168 -8.13 16.43 2.45
C LYS A 168 -7.21 16.01 3.59
N GLY A 169 -6.08 15.44 3.26
CA GLY A 169 -4.99 15.18 4.22
C GLY A 169 -5.02 13.78 4.83
N ASP A 170 -3.84 13.25 4.98
CA ASP A 170 -3.39 12.23 5.94
C ASP A 170 -4.21 10.95 6.19
N MET A 171 -4.72 10.34 5.15
CA MET A 171 -5.12 8.93 5.26
C MET A 171 -3.91 7.95 5.19
N VAL A 172 -2.71 8.45 5.32
CA VAL A 172 -1.46 7.68 5.16
C VAL A 172 -0.74 7.45 6.48
N GLY A 173 -1.37 7.75 7.58
CA GLY A 173 -0.77 7.69 8.92
C GLY A 173 -1.48 6.78 9.92
N ALA A 174 -2.08 5.68 9.47
CA ALA A 174 -2.63 4.69 10.41
C ALA A 174 -1.96 3.35 10.21
#